data_b79fc9489d90c0408286cd845ee2203f
#
_entry.id   b79fc9489d90c0408286cd845ee2203f
#
_cell.length_a   1.000
_cell.length_b   1.000
_cell.length_c   1.000
_cell.angle_alpha   90.00
_cell.angle_beta   90.00
_cell.angle_gamma   90.00
#
_symmetry.space_group_name_H-M   'P 1'
#
loop_
_entity.id
_entity.type
_entity.pdbx_description
1 polymer ?
#
loop_
_entity_poly.entity_id
_entity_poly.type
_entity_poly.pdbx_seq_one_letter_code
_entity_poly.pdbx_strand_id
1 'polypeptide(L)'
;EACQKLSVTSDKLEYEVVEEGSTGFLGIGSKPAIIKAKVKCTIEDKVKDFLKEVFEAMNMAVVIEVKYDEVEKTVDIDLSGDEMGVLIGKRGQTLDSLQYLVSLVVNKEADDYIRVKVDTENYRQRRKETLENLAKNISFKVKRNKRPVSLEPMNPYERRIIHSALQNDRFVTTHSEGEEPYRHVVVILKR
;
A
#
# COMPACT_ATOMS: atom_id res chain seq x y z
N GLU A 1 -16.53 5.32 33.18
CA GLU A 1 -16.68 6.78 33.02
C GLU A 1 -15.82 7.30 31.86
N ALA A 2 -14.47 7.02 31.83
CA ALA A 2 -13.59 7.42 30.72
C ALA A 2 -14.03 6.82 29.37
N CYS A 3 -14.33 5.51 29.33
CA CYS A 3 -14.83 4.82 28.14
C CYS A 3 -16.14 5.42 27.61
N GLN A 4 -17.03 5.84 28.51
CA GLN A 4 -18.30 6.48 28.14
C GLN A 4 -18.10 7.90 27.58
N LYS A 5 -17.16 8.67 28.18
CA LYS A 5 -16.85 10.03 27.71
C LYS A 5 -16.15 10.05 26.36
N LEU A 6 -15.33 9.03 26.07
CA LEU A 6 -14.57 8.92 24.82
C LEU A 6 -15.27 8.03 23.77
N SER A 7 -16.44 7.44 24.11
CA SER A 7 -17.23 6.56 23.24
C SER A 7 -16.43 5.38 22.67
N VAL A 8 -15.51 4.82 23.46
CA VAL A 8 -14.65 3.69 23.08
C VAL A 8 -14.75 2.56 24.09
N THR A 9 -14.41 1.35 23.67
CA THR A 9 -14.29 0.18 24.55
C THR A 9 -13.00 0.20 25.34
N SER A 10 -12.93 -0.50 26.47
CA SER A 10 -11.78 -0.47 27.40
C SER A 10 -10.47 -0.98 26.79
N ASP A 11 -10.54 -1.85 25.78
CA ASP A 11 -9.41 -2.38 25.02
C ASP A 11 -8.71 -1.33 24.13
N LYS A 12 -9.46 -0.29 23.74
CA LYS A 12 -8.96 0.83 22.95
C LYS A 12 -8.52 2.04 23.78
N LEU A 13 -8.39 1.87 25.07
CA LEU A 13 -8.08 2.95 25.99
C LEU A 13 -6.73 2.72 26.66
N GLU A 14 -5.79 3.64 26.44
CA GLU A 14 -4.54 3.74 27.16
C GLU A 14 -4.71 4.78 28.27
N TYR A 15 -4.41 4.41 29.50
CA TYR A 15 -4.60 5.33 30.63
C TYR A 15 -3.41 5.33 31.56
N GLU A 16 -3.13 6.49 32.12
CA GLU A 16 -2.15 6.72 33.17
C GLU A 16 -2.88 7.21 34.42
N VAL A 17 -2.59 6.60 35.55
CA VAL A 17 -3.15 7.04 36.84
C VAL A 17 -2.32 8.22 37.34
N VAL A 18 -2.93 9.40 37.36
CA VAL A 18 -2.28 10.65 37.82
C VAL A 18 -2.36 10.79 39.31
N GLU A 19 -3.52 10.44 39.91
CA GLU A 19 -3.72 10.39 41.36
C GLU A 19 -4.51 9.14 41.75
N GLU A 20 -4.01 8.38 42.72
CA GLU A 20 -4.74 7.25 43.28
C GLU A 20 -5.90 7.72 44.16
N GLY A 21 -7.07 7.13 43.93
CA GLY A 21 -8.22 7.38 44.80
C GLY A 21 -8.00 6.81 46.22
N SER A 22 -8.51 7.48 47.22
CA SER A 22 -8.53 6.96 48.57
C SER A 22 -9.97 6.76 49.08
N THR A 23 -10.20 5.65 49.76
CA THR A 23 -11.52 5.29 50.27
C THR A 23 -11.92 6.02 51.53
N GLY A 24 -11.02 6.81 52.13
CA GLY A 24 -11.27 7.51 53.38
C GLY A 24 -11.58 6.55 54.57
N PHE A 25 -11.55 7.07 55.77
CA PHE A 25 -11.95 6.29 56.95
C PHE A 25 -13.44 6.50 57.22
N LEU A 26 -14.23 5.42 57.27
CA LEU A 26 -15.71 5.43 57.45
C LEU A 26 -16.47 6.28 56.40
N GLY A 27 -15.98 6.36 55.14
CA GLY A 27 -16.62 7.10 54.07
C GLY A 27 -16.43 8.62 54.12
N ILE A 28 -15.68 9.14 55.10
CA ILE A 28 -15.35 10.57 55.20
C ILE A 28 -13.96 10.80 54.61
N GLY A 29 -13.86 11.70 53.59
CA GLY A 29 -12.58 12.06 52.95
C GLY A 29 -12.18 11.16 51.77
N SER A 30 -13.13 10.47 51.13
CA SER A 30 -12.85 9.72 49.90
C SER A 30 -12.46 10.70 48.77
N LYS A 31 -11.34 10.43 48.10
CA LYS A 31 -10.91 11.16 46.89
C LYS A 31 -11.07 10.24 45.69
N PRO A 32 -11.69 10.73 44.59
CA PRO A 32 -11.77 9.95 43.35
C PRO A 32 -10.36 9.82 42.75
N ALA A 33 -10.09 8.70 42.07
CA ALA A 33 -8.89 8.54 41.29
C ALA A 33 -8.98 9.47 40.03
N ILE A 34 -7.86 10.13 39.72
CA ILE A 34 -7.71 10.93 38.50
C ILE A 34 -6.87 10.16 37.50
N ILE A 35 -7.45 9.86 36.36
CA ILE A 35 -6.77 9.17 35.28
C ILE A 35 -6.69 10.09 34.06
N LYS A 36 -5.54 10.03 33.36
CA LYS A 36 -5.36 10.61 32.04
C LYS A 36 -5.55 9.48 31.03
N ALA A 37 -6.61 9.58 30.23
CA ALA A 37 -6.94 8.53 29.27
C ALA A 37 -6.76 9.07 27.84
N LYS A 38 -6.17 8.24 26.98
CA LYS A 38 -5.99 8.49 25.55
C LYS A 38 -6.56 7.31 24.76
N VAL A 39 -7.22 7.58 23.64
CA VAL A 39 -7.65 6.53 22.72
C VAL A 39 -6.41 5.96 22.04
N LYS A 40 -6.25 4.63 22.09
CA LYS A 40 -5.18 3.91 21.42
C LYS A 40 -5.44 3.97 19.93
N CYS A 41 -4.66 4.73 19.20
CA CYS A 41 -4.74 4.82 17.75
C CYS A 41 -4.09 3.58 17.15
N THR A 42 -4.86 2.77 16.44
CA THR A 42 -4.33 1.59 15.75
C THR A 42 -3.61 2.00 14.46
N ILE A 43 -2.81 1.08 13.90
CA ILE A 43 -2.17 1.29 12.59
C ILE A 43 -3.24 1.51 11.51
N GLU A 44 -4.35 0.76 11.58
CA GLU A 44 -5.47 0.89 10.66
C GLU A 44 -6.13 2.28 10.74
N ASP A 45 -6.33 2.81 11.96
CA ASP A 45 -6.87 4.15 12.15
C ASP A 45 -5.95 5.23 11.56
N LYS A 46 -4.63 5.15 11.83
CA LYS A 46 -3.64 6.08 11.27
C LYS A 46 -3.65 6.10 9.74
N VAL A 47 -3.74 4.91 9.14
CA VAL A 47 -3.79 4.77 7.67
C VAL A 47 -5.08 5.36 7.10
N LYS A 48 -6.23 5.04 7.71
CA LYS A 48 -7.53 5.55 7.28
C LYS A 48 -7.61 7.06 7.39
N ASP A 49 -7.15 7.64 8.49
CA ASP A 49 -7.15 9.08 8.70
C ASP A 49 -6.28 9.78 7.66
N PHE A 50 -5.03 9.29 7.45
CA PHE A 50 -4.14 9.83 6.44
C PHE A 50 -4.74 9.76 5.02
N LEU A 51 -5.27 8.60 4.62
CA LEU A 51 -5.83 8.43 3.28
C LEU A 51 -7.10 9.27 3.08
N LYS A 52 -7.92 9.40 4.14
CA LYS A 52 -9.11 10.25 4.11
C LYS A 52 -8.74 11.71 3.87
N GLU A 53 -7.76 12.26 4.58
CA GLU A 53 -7.28 13.63 4.37
C GLU A 53 -6.76 13.84 2.94
N VAL A 54 -6.00 12.86 2.41
CA VAL A 54 -5.49 12.92 1.03
C VAL A 54 -6.64 12.93 0.02
N PHE A 55 -7.62 12.04 0.15
CA PHE A 55 -8.73 11.95 -0.80
C PHE A 55 -9.70 13.13 -0.69
N GLU A 56 -9.93 13.66 0.52
CA GLU A 56 -10.67 14.90 0.71
C GLU A 56 -9.99 16.08 0.01
N ALA A 57 -8.66 16.21 0.13
CA ALA A 57 -7.89 17.25 -0.58
C ALA A 57 -7.92 17.08 -2.11
N MET A 58 -8.08 15.85 -2.60
CA MET A 58 -8.25 15.55 -4.03
C MET A 58 -9.70 15.68 -4.50
N ASN A 59 -10.66 15.96 -3.62
CA ASN A 59 -12.12 15.94 -3.87
C ASN A 59 -12.60 14.59 -4.42
N MET A 60 -12.08 13.49 -3.93
CA MET A 60 -12.41 12.14 -4.38
C MET A 60 -13.18 11.39 -3.30
N ALA A 61 -14.31 10.75 -3.67
CA ALA A 61 -15.03 9.83 -2.81
C ALA A 61 -14.45 8.42 -2.97
N VAL A 62 -13.71 7.97 -1.96
CA VAL A 62 -13.03 6.66 -1.96
C VAL A 62 -13.41 5.88 -0.72
N VAL A 63 -13.80 4.63 -0.90
CA VAL A 63 -13.97 3.67 0.18
C VAL A 63 -12.60 3.05 0.48
N ILE A 64 -12.21 3.08 1.76
CA ILE A 64 -10.89 2.64 2.23
C ILE A 64 -11.08 1.43 3.14
N GLU A 65 -10.66 0.27 2.68
CA GLU A 65 -10.58 -0.94 3.49
C GLU A 65 -9.13 -1.18 3.90
N VAL A 66 -8.87 -1.31 5.21
CA VAL A 66 -7.52 -1.54 5.76
C VAL A 66 -7.57 -2.77 6.63
N LYS A 67 -6.62 -3.68 6.42
CA LYS A 67 -6.42 -4.90 7.22
C LYS A 67 -4.96 -4.97 7.64
N TYR A 68 -4.73 -5.07 8.94
CA TYR A 68 -3.39 -5.27 9.51
C TYR A 68 -3.23 -6.70 9.99
N ASP A 69 -2.20 -7.37 9.48
CA ASP A 69 -1.76 -8.67 9.96
C ASP A 69 -0.54 -8.49 10.87
N GLU A 70 -0.74 -8.72 12.17
CA GLU A 70 0.32 -8.58 13.18
C GLU A 70 1.42 -9.65 13.05
N VAL A 71 1.08 -10.84 12.55
CA VAL A 71 2.01 -11.96 12.40
C VAL A 71 2.95 -11.73 11.23
N GLU A 72 2.38 -11.38 10.09
CA GLU A 72 3.14 -11.13 8.85
C GLU A 72 3.69 -9.71 8.79
N LYS A 73 3.36 -8.83 9.75
CA LYS A 73 3.71 -7.40 9.75
C LYS A 73 3.35 -6.73 8.42
N THR A 74 2.13 -6.99 7.94
CA THR A 74 1.64 -6.49 6.65
C THR A 74 0.35 -5.71 6.81
N VAL A 75 0.27 -4.53 6.19
CA VAL A 75 -0.95 -3.74 6.04
C VAL A 75 -1.41 -3.85 4.59
N ASP A 76 -2.55 -4.49 4.38
CA ASP A 76 -3.21 -4.58 3.08
C ASP A 76 -4.33 -3.54 3.01
N ILE A 77 -4.29 -2.71 1.96
CA ILE A 77 -5.23 -1.59 1.74
C ILE A 77 -5.88 -1.79 0.39
N ASP A 78 -7.20 -1.88 0.37
CA ASP A 78 -7.99 -1.90 -0.85
C ASP A 78 -8.82 -0.62 -0.97
N LEU A 79 -8.72 0.01 -2.15
CA LEU A 79 -9.38 1.27 -2.47
C LEU A 79 -10.44 1.04 -3.52
N SER A 80 -11.65 1.57 -3.31
CA SER A 80 -12.74 1.46 -4.28
C SER A 80 -13.55 2.76 -4.40
N GLY A 81 -14.08 3.01 -5.59
CA GLY A 81 -14.85 4.21 -5.91
C GLY A 81 -14.98 4.45 -7.40
N ASP A 82 -15.63 5.54 -7.81
CA ASP A 82 -15.96 5.78 -9.21
C ASP A 82 -14.76 6.22 -10.07
N GLU A 83 -13.77 6.89 -9.46
CA GLU A 83 -12.64 7.50 -10.18
C GLU A 83 -11.30 6.79 -9.94
N MET A 84 -11.31 5.48 -9.76
CA MET A 84 -10.09 4.71 -9.45
C MET A 84 -8.99 4.82 -10.51
N GLY A 85 -9.34 5.12 -11.75
CA GLY A 85 -8.37 5.40 -12.82
C GLY A 85 -7.40 6.54 -12.49
N VAL A 86 -7.84 7.58 -11.77
CA VAL A 86 -7.00 8.69 -11.30
C VAL A 86 -5.99 8.20 -10.26
N LEU A 87 -6.43 7.35 -9.31
CA LEU A 87 -5.57 6.77 -8.28
C LEU A 87 -4.58 5.75 -8.84
N ILE A 88 -4.94 5.03 -9.89
CA ILE A 88 -4.00 4.17 -10.61
C ILE A 88 -2.95 5.04 -11.29
N GLY A 89 -3.39 6.07 -12.01
CA GLY A 89 -2.53 6.93 -12.81
C GLY A 89 -1.89 6.20 -14.00
N LYS A 90 -0.88 6.83 -14.58
CA LYS A 90 -0.17 6.23 -15.74
C LYS A 90 0.58 4.98 -15.29
N ARG A 91 0.06 3.80 -15.68
CA ARG A 91 0.68 2.48 -15.39
C ARG A 91 0.89 2.18 -13.91
N GLY A 92 0.00 2.66 -13.05
CA GLY A 92 0.09 2.42 -11.61
C GLY A 92 1.07 3.32 -10.86
N GLN A 93 1.63 4.36 -11.48
CA GLN A 93 2.61 5.25 -10.84
C GLN A 93 2.02 6.02 -9.67
N THR A 94 0.77 6.51 -9.79
CA THR A 94 0.09 7.20 -8.68
C THR A 94 -0.15 6.24 -7.53
N LEU A 95 -0.61 5.03 -7.83
CA LEU A 95 -0.84 3.99 -6.83
C LEU A 95 0.45 3.59 -6.09
N ASP A 96 1.57 3.48 -6.81
CA ASP A 96 2.87 3.19 -6.23
C ASP A 96 3.37 4.35 -5.33
N SER A 97 3.14 5.60 -5.75
CA SER A 97 3.47 6.78 -4.95
C SER A 97 2.63 6.86 -3.67
N LEU A 98 1.33 6.57 -3.78
CA LEU A 98 0.44 6.51 -2.62
C LEU A 98 0.87 5.42 -1.64
N GLN A 99 1.19 4.21 -2.13
CA GLN A 99 1.73 3.13 -1.31
C GLN A 99 3.00 3.54 -0.58
N TYR A 100 3.89 4.26 -1.25
CA TYR A 100 5.12 4.74 -0.63
C TYR A 100 4.82 5.74 0.50
N LEU A 101 3.92 6.71 0.28
CA LEU A 101 3.53 7.67 1.32
C LEU A 101 2.90 6.99 2.53
N VAL A 102 1.97 6.06 2.30
CA VAL A 102 1.36 5.26 3.39
C VAL A 102 2.43 4.47 4.14
N SER A 103 3.41 3.89 3.42
CA SER A 103 4.52 3.17 4.05
C SER A 103 5.34 4.07 4.97
N LEU A 104 5.56 5.34 4.62
CA LEU A 104 6.24 6.29 5.49
C LEU A 104 5.41 6.60 6.75
N VAL A 105 4.10 6.79 6.60
CA VAL A 105 3.19 7.06 7.72
C VAL A 105 3.16 5.89 8.71
N VAL A 106 3.01 4.67 8.19
CA VAL A 106 2.94 3.45 9.00
C VAL A 106 4.25 3.19 9.76
N ASN A 107 5.38 3.37 9.08
CA ASN A 107 6.70 3.04 9.64
C ASN A 107 7.35 4.18 10.45
N LYS A 108 6.70 5.36 10.56
CA LYS A 108 7.27 6.51 11.26
C LYS A 108 7.51 6.24 12.76
N GLU A 109 6.64 5.49 13.38
CA GLU A 109 6.66 5.21 14.83
C GLU A 109 6.64 3.69 15.13
N ALA A 110 6.88 2.86 14.12
CA ALA A 110 6.91 1.41 14.28
C ALA A 110 8.30 0.95 14.72
N ASP A 111 8.34 0.04 15.71
CA ASP A 111 9.59 -0.60 16.17
C ASP A 111 10.15 -1.55 15.10
N ASP A 112 9.27 -2.29 14.41
CA ASP A 112 9.60 -3.20 13.34
C ASP A 112 9.07 -2.67 12.01
N TYR A 113 9.75 -3.01 10.90
CA TYR A 113 9.29 -2.63 9.57
C TYR A 113 7.98 -3.34 9.18
N ILE A 114 6.97 -2.56 8.88
CA ILE A 114 5.65 -3.01 8.43
C ILE A 114 5.55 -2.85 6.92
N ARG A 115 5.24 -3.94 6.25
CA ARG A 115 5.03 -3.96 4.80
C ARG A 115 3.66 -3.41 4.45
N VAL A 116 3.61 -2.42 3.58
CA VAL A 116 2.34 -1.85 3.08
C VAL A 116 2.08 -2.32 1.66
N LYS A 117 0.85 -2.73 1.39
CA LYS A 117 0.34 -3.01 0.05
C LYS A 117 -0.92 -2.19 -0.17
N VAL A 118 -0.95 -1.44 -1.27
CA VAL A 118 -2.12 -0.68 -1.71
C VAL A 118 -2.53 -1.21 -3.07
N ASP A 119 -3.80 -1.55 -3.21
CA ASP A 119 -4.37 -1.94 -4.51
C ASP A 119 -5.76 -1.31 -4.69
N THR A 120 -6.25 -1.31 -5.89
CA THR A 120 -7.59 -0.88 -6.26
C THR A 120 -8.13 -1.77 -7.36
N GLU A 121 -9.33 -2.32 -7.16
CA GLU A 121 -10.02 -3.15 -8.13
C GLU A 121 -9.14 -4.26 -8.74
N ASN A 122 -8.23 -4.81 -7.99
CA ASN A 122 -7.29 -5.84 -8.45
C ASN A 122 -6.40 -5.36 -9.63
N TYR A 123 -6.05 -4.07 -9.66
CA TYR A 123 -5.28 -3.46 -10.75
C TYR A 123 -3.93 -4.15 -10.95
N ARG A 124 -3.20 -4.44 -9.86
CA ARG A 124 -1.85 -5.03 -9.96
C ARG A 124 -1.86 -6.37 -10.69
N GLN A 125 -2.84 -7.22 -10.44
CA GLN A 125 -2.98 -8.50 -11.11
C GLN A 125 -3.36 -8.31 -12.58
N ARG A 126 -4.35 -7.48 -12.89
CA ARG A 126 -4.75 -7.15 -14.27
C ARG A 126 -3.60 -6.55 -15.07
N ARG A 127 -2.80 -5.68 -14.45
CA ARG A 127 -1.62 -5.07 -15.09
C ARG A 127 -0.56 -6.12 -15.41
N LYS A 128 -0.29 -7.04 -14.50
CA LYS A 128 0.63 -8.16 -14.72
C LYS A 128 0.21 -9.00 -15.92
N GLU A 129 -1.06 -9.40 -16.00
CA GLU A 129 -1.60 -10.17 -17.12
C GLU A 129 -1.47 -9.41 -18.46
N THR A 130 -1.73 -8.11 -18.44
CA THR A 130 -1.54 -7.24 -19.62
C THR A 130 -0.08 -7.24 -20.09
N LEU A 131 0.88 -7.16 -19.17
CA LEU A 131 2.31 -7.19 -19.50
C LEU A 131 2.75 -8.56 -20.00
N GLU A 132 2.27 -9.65 -19.43
CA GLU A 132 2.54 -11.01 -19.91
C GLU A 132 2.01 -11.23 -21.33
N ASN A 133 0.80 -10.74 -21.64
CA ASN A 133 0.22 -10.79 -22.97
C ASN A 133 0.99 -9.90 -23.95
N LEU A 134 1.40 -8.70 -23.52
CA LEU A 134 2.27 -7.83 -24.32
C LEU A 134 3.58 -8.55 -24.67
N ALA A 135 4.23 -9.18 -23.71
CA ALA A 135 5.47 -9.92 -23.92
C ALA A 135 5.31 -11.00 -25.01
N LYS A 136 4.25 -11.82 -24.92
CA LYS A 136 3.94 -12.85 -25.91
C LYS A 136 3.74 -12.25 -27.32
N ASN A 137 2.94 -11.19 -27.42
CA ASN A 137 2.67 -10.53 -28.71
C ASN A 137 3.94 -9.96 -29.33
N ILE A 138 4.81 -9.35 -28.53
CA ILE A 138 6.11 -8.83 -28.99
C ILE A 138 7.04 -9.96 -29.42
N SER A 139 7.10 -11.07 -28.69
CA SER A 139 7.84 -12.26 -29.08
C SER A 139 7.43 -12.75 -30.47
N PHE A 140 6.13 -12.87 -30.74
CA PHE A 140 5.62 -13.25 -32.08
C PHE A 140 6.04 -12.24 -33.16
N LYS A 141 5.96 -10.93 -32.87
CA LYS A 141 6.36 -9.87 -33.79
C LYS A 141 7.85 -9.96 -34.14
N VAL A 142 8.72 -10.16 -33.15
CA VAL A 142 10.17 -10.32 -33.31
C VAL A 142 10.49 -11.58 -34.12
N LYS A 143 9.84 -12.72 -33.84
CA LYS A 143 10.01 -13.97 -34.60
C LYS A 143 9.64 -13.82 -36.07
N ARG A 144 8.54 -13.10 -36.36
CA ARG A 144 8.06 -12.89 -37.74
C ARG A 144 8.94 -11.91 -38.51
N ASN A 145 9.25 -10.76 -37.90
CA ASN A 145 9.91 -9.66 -38.59
C ASN A 145 11.44 -9.75 -38.56
N LYS A 146 12.00 -10.62 -37.71
CA LYS A 146 13.44 -10.79 -37.52
C LYS A 146 14.17 -9.50 -37.06
N ARG A 147 13.45 -8.56 -36.46
CA ARG A 147 13.99 -7.27 -36.01
C ARG A 147 13.77 -7.12 -34.52
N PRO A 148 14.72 -6.51 -33.79
CA PRO A 148 14.53 -6.14 -32.39
C PRO A 148 13.32 -5.23 -32.21
N VAL A 149 12.67 -5.34 -31.07
CA VAL A 149 11.58 -4.44 -30.64
C VAL A 149 11.88 -3.90 -29.27
N SER A 150 11.99 -2.58 -29.17
CA SER A 150 12.08 -1.86 -27.90
C SER A 150 10.69 -1.55 -27.38
N LEU A 151 10.45 -1.80 -26.12
CA LEU A 151 9.22 -1.45 -25.41
C LEU A 151 9.32 -0.02 -24.87
N GLU A 152 8.20 0.50 -24.39
CA GLU A 152 8.20 1.79 -23.71
C GLU A 152 8.87 1.69 -22.33
N PRO A 153 9.39 2.80 -21.78
CA PRO A 153 9.92 2.83 -20.43
C PRO A 153 8.92 2.32 -19.38
N MET A 154 9.40 1.53 -18.45
CA MET A 154 8.59 0.94 -17.38
C MET A 154 9.44 0.71 -16.12
N ASN A 155 8.78 0.63 -14.98
CA ASN A 155 9.46 0.45 -13.68
C ASN A 155 10.17 -0.92 -13.59
N PRO A 156 11.11 -1.11 -12.64
CA PRO A 156 11.88 -2.37 -12.51
C PRO A 156 11.02 -3.62 -12.31
N TYR A 157 9.88 -3.49 -11.64
CA TYR A 157 8.97 -4.60 -11.40
C TYR A 157 8.28 -5.05 -12.70
N GLU A 158 7.78 -4.11 -13.51
CA GLU A 158 7.17 -4.39 -14.81
C GLU A 158 8.18 -5.00 -15.79
N ARG A 159 9.43 -4.50 -15.82
CA ARG A 159 10.49 -5.09 -16.65
C ARG A 159 10.76 -6.56 -16.26
N ARG A 160 10.74 -6.87 -14.96
CA ARG A 160 10.89 -8.25 -14.47
C ARG A 160 9.76 -9.15 -14.95
N ILE A 161 8.52 -8.67 -15.01
CA ILE A 161 7.40 -9.46 -15.55
C ILE A 161 7.65 -9.83 -17.01
N ILE A 162 8.06 -8.86 -17.83
CA ILE A 162 8.37 -9.13 -19.26
C ILE A 162 9.53 -10.13 -19.40
N HIS A 163 10.62 -9.95 -18.63
CA HIS A 163 11.75 -10.87 -18.65
C HIS A 163 11.33 -12.30 -18.25
N SER A 164 10.53 -12.43 -17.19
CA SER A 164 10.05 -13.73 -16.71
C SER A 164 9.13 -14.41 -17.71
N ALA A 165 8.22 -13.64 -18.34
CA ALA A 165 7.30 -14.17 -19.34
C ALA A 165 8.00 -14.74 -20.58
N LEU A 166 9.19 -14.24 -20.93
CA LEU A 166 9.97 -14.66 -22.11
C LEU A 166 11.23 -15.47 -21.76
N GLN A 167 11.48 -15.73 -20.49
CA GLN A 167 12.70 -16.43 -20.04
C GLN A 167 12.89 -17.80 -20.72
N ASN A 168 11.80 -18.56 -20.85
CA ASN A 168 11.79 -19.91 -21.42
C ASN A 168 11.47 -19.93 -22.93
N ASP A 169 11.37 -18.78 -23.59
CA ASP A 169 11.15 -18.75 -25.04
C ASP A 169 12.40 -19.23 -25.79
N ARG A 170 12.22 -20.15 -26.74
CA ARG A 170 13.33 -20.76 -27.47
C ARG A 170 13.98 -19.85 -28.51
N PHE A 171 13.27 -18.84 -28.99
CA PHE A 171 13.65 -18.05 -30.16
C PHE A 171 13.98 -16.60 -29.84
N VAL A 172 13.54 -16.09 -28.70
CA VAL A 172 13.80 -14.71 -28.32
C VAL A 172 14.50 -14.62 -26.97
N THR A 173 15.22 -13.53 -26.77
CA THR A 173 15.79 -13.15 -25.47
C THR A 173 15.48 -11.68 -25.19
N THR A 174 15.63 -11.27 -23.95
CA THR A 174 15.30 -9.93 -23.49
C THR A 174 16.44 -9.34 -22.66
N HIS A 175 16.67 -8.06 -22.81
CA HIS A 175 17.54 -7.28 -21.95
C HIS A 175 16.93 -5.89 -21.70
N SER A 176 17.43 -5.18 -20.69
CA SER A 176 16.97 -3.82 -20.38
C SER A 176 18.03 -2.80 -20.78
N GLU A 177 17.62 -1.76 -21.49
CA GLU A 177 18.46 -0.64 -21.96
C GLU A 177 18.02 0.68 -21.34
N GLY A 178 18.93 1.67 -21.31
CA GLY A 178 18.70 3.02 -20.82
C GLY A 178 18.84 3.16 -19.31
N GLU A 179 18.67 4.37 -18.82
CA GLU A 179 18.74 4.74 -17.41
C GLU A 179 17.34 5.13 -16.90
N GLU A 180 17.10 4.99 -15.60
CA GLU A 180 15.84 5.42 -14.99
C GLU A 180 15.67 6.94 -15.13
N PRO A 181 14.47 7.45 -15.41
CA PRO A 181 13.19 6.75 -15.52
C PRO A 181 12.87 6.22 -16.94
N TYR A 182 13.78 6.30 -17.89
CA TYR A 182 13.57 5.92 -19.30
C TYR A 182 13.97 4.49 -19.64
N ARG A 183 14.39 3.72 -18.62
CA ARG A 183 14.82 2.35 -18.81
C ARG A 183 13.69 1.45 -19.29
N HIS A 184 13.97 0.64 -20.32
CA HIS A 184 12.98 -0.15 -21.03
C HIS A 184 13.51 -1.55 -21.40
N VAL A 185 12.64 -2.45 -21.79
CA VAL A 185 12.97 -3.80 -22.25
C VAL A 185 13.09 -3.82 -23.75
N VAL A 186 14.15 -4.48 -24.25
CA VAL A 186 14.33 -4.80 -25.67
C VAL A 186 14.22 -6.32 -25.84
N VAL A 187 13.42 -6.72 -26.84
CA VAL A 187 13.21 -8.13 -27.21
C VAL A 187 13.93 -8.39 -28.54
N ILE A 188 14.83 -9.37 -28.55
CA ILE A 188 15.66 -9.71 -29.73
C ILE A 188 15.58 -11.21 -30.03
N LEU A 189 15.92 -11.62 -31.25
CA LEU A 189 16.12 -13.03 -31.58
C LEU A 189 17.33 -13.60 -30.85
N LYS A 190 17.21 -14.83 -30.37
CA LYS A 190 18.37 -15.62 -29.96
C LYS A 190 19.22 -15.94 -31.19
N ARG A 191 20.51 -15.79 -31.05
CA ARG A 191 21.48 -16.23 -32.07
C ARG A 191 21.71 -17.72 -31.95
#